data_fc686021c3d0964c317a40133b3f8221
#
_entry.id   fc686021c3d0964c317a40133b3f8221
#
_cell.length_a   1.000
_cell.length_b   1.000
_cell.length_c   1.000
_cell.angle_alpha   90.00
_cell.angle_beta   90.00
_cell.angle_gamma   90.00
#
_symmetry.space_group_name_H-M   'P 1'
#
loop_
_entity.id
_entity.type
_entity.pdbx_description
1 polymer ?
#
loop_
_entity_poly.entity_id
_entity_poly.type
_entity_poly.pdbx_seq_one_letter_code
_entity_poly.pdbx_strand_id
1 'polypeptide(L)'
;MYEAIRLLSILKEAEGTPQAAIDAAEKAVEDLQDTMGELSEMAQIRNLHWWTVEYGLIGTIDNPKIYGAGLLSSIGENALCMTDNVKKIPYDLSAANQSFDITKLQPQLYVTPDFAYLSLVLEEFANKMALRTGGLSGINKLIHSNALGTIELSTEIQISGVFTNVIEEEGKPVVQDIKELVFAS
;
A
#
# COMPACT_ATOMS: atom_id res chain seq x y z
N MET A 1 -13.02 -0.52 5.65
CA MET A 1 -12.05 -1.47 5.09
C MET A 1 -11.45 -2.44 6.13
N TYR A 2 -10.65 -1.99 7.11
CA TYR A 2 -10.00 -2.87 8.08
C TYR A 2 -10.97 -3.82 8.81
N GLU A 3 -12.10 -3.33 9.31
CA GLU A 3 -13.11 -4.13 10.00
C GLU A 3 -13.76 -5.18 9.07
N ALA A 4 -13.97 -4.86 7.80
CA ALA A 4 -14.53 -5.80 6.84
C ALA A 4 -13.56 -6.95 6.53
N ILE A 5 -12.27 -6.63 6.35
CA ILE A 5 -11.21 -7.64 6.14
C ILE A 5 -11.06 -8.52 7.38
N ARG A 6 -11.07 -7.93 8.58
CA ARG A 6 -11.01 -8.66 9.84
C ARG A 6 -12.20 -9.62 10.00
N LEU A 7 -13.42 -9.15 9.71
CA LEU A 7 -14.62 -9.98 9.77
C LEU A 7 -14.52 -11.16 8.79
N LEU A 8 -14.06 -10.91 7.56
CA LEU A 8 -13.86 -11.95 6.56
C LEU A 8 -12.85 -13.00 7.04
N SER A 9 -11.72 -12.59 7.63
CA SER A 9 -10.74 -13.52 8.19
C SER A 9 -11.34 -14.39 9.29
N ILE A 10 -12.06 -13.79 10.24
CA ILE A 10 -12.73 -14.53 11.32
C ILE A 10 -13.73 -15.55 10.76
N LEU A 11 -14.53 -15.17 9.76
CA LEU A 11 -15.54 -16.07 9.15
C LEU A 11 -14.88 -17.23 8.40
N LYS A 12 -13.73 -17.00 7.75
CA LYS A 12 -12.97 -18.05 7.05
C LYS A 12 -12.29 -19.05 7.99
N GLU A 13 -11.88 -18.60 9.18
CA GLU A 13 -11.19 -19.43 10.16
C GLU A 13 -12.15 -20.19 11.08
N ALA A 14 -13.40 -19.71 11.24
CA ALA A 14 -14.38 -20.32 12.10
C ALA A 14 -14.94 -21.62 11.48
N GLU A 15 -14.80 -22.75 12.21
CA GLU A 15 -15.37 -24.03 11.79
C GLU A 15 -16.90 -23.95 11.73
N GLY A 16 -17.48 -24.42 10.63
CA GLY A 16 -18.94 -24.49 10.43
C GLY A 16 -19.58 -23.20 9.94
N THR A 17 -18.81 -22.17 9.55
CA THR A 17 -19.37 -20.95 8.96
C THR A 17 -20.06 -21.27 7.63
N PRO A 18 -21.35 -20.85 7.44
CA PRO A 18 -22.03 -21.04 6.17
C PRO A 18 -21.29 -20.32 5.03
N GLN A 19 -21.12 -20.99 3.89
CA GLN A 19 -20.44 -20.39 2.72
C GLN A 19 -21.10 -19.06 2.30
N ALA A 20 -22.42 -18.95 2.37
CA ALA A 20 -23.14 -17.69 2.05
C ALA A 20 -22.70 -16.51 2.93
N ALA A 21 -22.27 -16.73 4.19
CA ALA A 21 -21.78 -15.67 5.06
C ALA A 21 -20.36 -15.22 4.64
N ILE A 22 -19.53 -16.17 4.20
CA ILE A 22 -18.20 -15.88 3.66
C ILE A 22 -18.33 -15.09 2.35
N ASP A 23 -19.18 -15.53 1.43
CA ASP A 23 -19.42 -14.87 0.14
C ASP A 23 -19.97 -13.44 0.33
N ALA A 24 -20.86 -13.24 1.30
CA ALA A 24 -21.38 -11.91 1.64
C ALA A 24 -20.29 -10.99 2.20
N ALA A 25 -19.40 -11.50 3.03
CA ALA A 25 -18.29 -10.74 3.57
C ALA A 25 -17.21 -10.44 2.50
N GLU A 26 -16.94 -11.38 1.60
CA GLU A 26 -16.06 -11.16 0.44
C GLU A 26 -16.60 -10.03 -0.45
N LYS A 27 -17.88 -10.09 -0.79
CA LYS A 27 -18.54 -9.06 -1.56
C LYS A 27 -18.50 -7.68 -0.87
N ALA A 28 -18.72 -7.64 0.44
CA ALA A 28 -18.63 -6.39 1.19
C ALA A 28 -17.22 -5.77 1.16
N VAL A 29 -16.18 -6.59 1.16
CA VAL A 29 -14.79 -6.13 0.99
C VAL A 29 -14.56 -5.62 -0.43
N GLU A 30 -15.04 -6.33 -1.45
CA GLU A 30 -14.95 -5.93 -2.86
C GLU A 30 -15.68 -4.61 -3.12
N ASP A 31 -16.93 -4.47 -2.67
CA ASP A 31 -17.72 -3.23 -2.80
C ASP A 31 -17.03 -2.03 -2.12
N LEU A 32 -16.37 -2.26 -0.96
CA LEU A 32 -15.59 -1.24 -0.29
C LEU A 32 -14.29 -0.89 -1.04
N GLN A 33 -13.65 -1.85 -1.70
CA GLN A 33 -12.47 -1.60 -2.54
C GLN A 33 -12.82 -0.77 -3.77
N ASP A 34 -13.95 -1.06 -4.41
CA ASP A 34 -14.43 -0.33 -5.59
C ASP A 34 -14.85 1.12 -5.27
N THR A 35 -15.33 1.36 -4.04
CA THR A 35 -15.68 2.71 -3.57
C THR A 35 -14.48 3.52 -3.05
N MET A 36 -13.38 2.85 -2.71
CA MET A 36 -12.14 3.51 -2.34
C MET A 36 -11.42 3.92 -3.62
N GLY A 37 -11.35 5.22 -3.89
CA GLY A 37 -10.56 5.78 -4.98
C GLY A 37 -9.09 5.28 -5.01
N GLU A 38 -8.16 6.09 -5.42
CA GLU A 38 -6.74 5.75 -5.44
C GLU A 38 -6.25 5.22 -4.07
N LEU A 39 -5.39 4.20 -4.09
CA LEU A 39 -4.79 3.64 -2.88
C LEU A 39 -4.03 4.73 -2.11
N SER A 40 -4.20 4.76 -0.80
CA SER A 40 -3.39 5.64 0.05
C SER A 40 -1.89 5.30 -0.07
N GLU A 41 -1.02 6.29 0.12
CA GLU A 41 0.43 6.06 0.09
C GLU A 41 0.86 4.95 1.07
N MET A 42 0.23 4.87 2.23
CA MET A 42 0.49 3.79 3.19
C MET A 42 0.08 2.40 2.66
N ALA A 43 -1.04 2.30 1.94
CA ALA A 43 -1.45 1.05 1.30
C ALA A 43 -0.47 0.65 0.18
N GLN A 44 0.01 1.62 -0.59
CA GLN A 44 1.02 1.41 -1.63
C GLN A 44 2.37 0.94 -1.04
N ILE A 45 2.83 1.56 0.08
CA ILE A 45 4.04 1.11 0.80
C ILE A 45 3.87 -0.34 1.28
N ARG A 46 2.72 -0.67 1.85
CA ARG A 46 2.41 -2.03 2.29
C ARG A 46 2.48 -3.03 1.13
N ASN A 47 1.97 -2.68 -0.05
CA ASN A 47 2.06 -3.52 -1.23
C ASN A 47 3.53 -3.70 -1.68
N LEU A 48 4.32 -2.61 -1.74
CA LEU A 48 5.75 -2.70 -2.05
C LEU A 48 6.49 -3.60 -1.07
N HIS A 49 6.23 -3.46 0.23
CA HIS A 49 6.81 -4.31 1.26
C HIS A 49 6.47 -5.79 1.02
N TRP A 50 5.19 -6.10 0.75
CA TRP A 50 4.75 -7.46 0.47
C TRP A 50 5.47 -8.07 -0.73
N TRP A 51 5.48 -7.36 -1.86
CA TRP A 51 6.06 -7.86 -3.10
C TRP A 51 7.59 -7.86 -3.14
N THR A 52 8.24 -7.31 -2.12
CA THR A 52 9.70 -7.31 -1.99
C THR A 52 10.15 -8.11 -0.77
N VAL A 53 10.03 -7.56 0.41
CA VAL A 53 10.58 -8.14 1.65
C VAL A 53 9.99 -9.51 1.97
N GLU A 54 8.68 -9.69 1.73
CA GLU A 54 8.00 -10.95 2.05
C GLU A 54 7.99 -11.94 0.88
N TYR A 55 7.69 -11.48 -0.33
CA TYR A 55 7.43 -12.35 -1.50
C TYR A 55 8.33 -12.05 -2.70
N GLY A 56 9.47 -11.39 -2.49
CA GLY A 56 10.37 -10.98 -3.56
C GLY A 56 11.24 -12.09 -4.13
N LEU A 57 11.44 -11.99 -5.44
CA LEU A 57 12.41 -12.78 -6.20
C LEU A 57 13.51 -11.88 -6.76
N ILE A 58 14.73 -12.41 -6.92
CA ILE A 58 15.91 -11.69 -7.42
C ILE A 58 16.57 -12.43 -8.57
N GLY A 59 17.09 -11.73 -9.53
CA GLY A 59 17.80 -12.26 -10.70
C GLY A 59 17.08 -11.94 -12.00
N THR A 60 16.93 -12.92 -12.89
CA THR A 60 16.22 -12.78 -14.15
C THR A 60 14.89 -13.52 -14.11
N ILE A 61 13.97 -13.14 -15.01
CA ILE A 61 12.65 -13.81 -15.12
C ILE A 61 12.82 -15.31 -15.38
N ASP A 62 13.83 -15.70 -16.20
CA ASP A 62 14.07 -17.09 -16.56
C ASP A 62 14.84 -17.88 -15.49
N ASN A 63 15.53 -17.20 -14.57
CA ASN A 63 16.31 -17.83 -13.51
C ASN A 63 16.21 -16.99 -12.21
N PRO A 64 15.01 -16.90 -11.62
CA PRO A 64 14.81 -16.16 -10.37
C PRO A 64 15.32 -16.96 -9.17
N LYS A 65 15.72 -16.26 -8.12
CA LYS A 65 16.05 -16.82 -6.80
C LYS A 65 15.17 -16.18 -5.75
N ILE A 66 14.80 -16.94 -4.74
CA ILE A 66 13.99 -16.45 -3.63
C ILE A 66 14.88 -15.66 -2.66
N TYR A 67 14.42 -14.48 -2.25
CA TYR A 67 14.96 -13.74 -1.12
C TYR A 67 13.90 -13.31 -0.11
N GLY A 68 12.61 -13.28 -0.52
CA GLY A 68 11.50 -12.87 0.33
C GLY A 68 11.31 -13.79 1.54
N ALA A 69 11.17 -13.19 2.73
CA ALA A 69 11.11 -13.91 4.00
C ALA A 69 9.90 -14.86 4.09
N GLY A 70 8.74 -14.41 3.62
CA GLY A 70 7.51 -15.22 3.56
C GLY A 70 7.69 -16.45 2.67
N LEU A 71 8.25 -16.29 1.48
CA LEU A 71 8.54 -17.41 0.58
C LEU A 71 9.56 -18.39 1.18
N LEU A 72 10.62 -17.88 1.84
CA LEU A 72 11.63 -18.73 2.45
C LEU A 72 11.11 -19.54 3.64
N SER A 73 10.13 -19.01 4.36
CA SER A 73 9.53 -19.68 5.54
C SER A 73 8.39 -20.63 5.19
N SER A 74 7.78 -20.50 4.02
CA SER A 74 6.64 -21.33 3.58
C SER A 74 7.10 -22.49 2.73
N ILE A 75 7.01 -23.72 3.26
CA ILE A 75 7.40 -24.95 2.55
C ILE A 75 6.63 -25.12 1.24
N GLY A 76 5.31 -24.88 1.25
CA GLY A 76 4.45 -25.04 0.07
C GLY A 76 4.69 -23.98 -1.00
N GLU A 77 4.74 -22.71 -0.60
CA GLU A 77 4.92 -21.59 -1.54
C GLU A 77 6.34 -21.53 -2.10
N ASN A 78 7.35 -21.90 -1.31
CA ASN A 78 8.72 -22.01 -1.77
C ASN A 78 8.88 -22.92 -2.99
N ALA A 79 8.23 -24.09 -2.95
CA ALA A 79 8.25 -25.04 -4.06
C ALA A 79 7.40 -24.55 -5.25
N LEU A 80 6.20 -24.02 -4.97
CA LEU A 80 5.23 -23.61 -6.00
C LEU A 80 5.64 -22.32 -6.73
N CYS A 81 6.28 -21.39 -6.04
CA CYS A 81 6.66 -20.11 -6.63
C CYS A 81 7.63 -20.24 -7.81
N MET A 82 8.37 -21.35 -7.90
CA MET A 82 9.31 -21.61 -9.00
C MET A 82 8.66 -22.31 -10.19
N THR A 83 7.40 -22.76 -10.06
CA THR A 83 6.68 -23.40 -11.17
C THR A 83 6.08 -22.36 -12.12
N ASP A 84 5.67 -22.83 -13.30
CA ASP A 84 5.00 -21.99 -14.33
C ASP A 84 3.58 -21.54 -13.91
N ASN A 85 3.03 -22.14 -12.84
CA ASN A 85 1.72 -21.75 -12.30
C ASN A 85 1.73 -20.35 -11.64
N VAL A 86 2.89 -19.87 -11.24
CA VAL A 86 3.07 -18.53 -10.66
C VAL A 86 3.76 -17.64 -11.68
N LYS A 87 3.09 -16.57 -12.08
CA LYS A 87 3.62 -15.60 -13.06
C LYS A 87 4.79 -14.80 -12.45
N LYS A 88 5.93 -14.74 -13.12
CA LYS A 88 7.07 -13.88 -12.77
C LYS A 88 6.98 -12.59 -13.54
N ILE A 89 6.99 -11.46 -12.86
CA ILE A 89 6.82 -10.11 -13.42
C ILE A 89 8.07 -9.29 -13.06
N PRO A 90 8.66 -8.52 -13.98
CA PRO A 90 9.71 -7.58 -13.62
C PRO A 90 9.23 -6.63 -12.52
N TYR A 91 10.04 -6.44 -11.48
CA TYR A 91 9.71 -5.52 -10.41
C TYR A 91 9.83 -4.08 -10.89
N ASP A 92 8.80 -3.31 -10.68
CA ASP A 92 8.75 -1.88 -10.93
C ASP A 92 7.74 -1.18 -10.01
N LEU A 93 7.52 0.11 -10.21
CA LEU A 93 6.62 0.91 -9.40
C LEU A 93 5.15 0.45 -9.44
N SER A 94 4.73 -0.31 -10.46
CA SER A 94 3.36 -0.85 -10.56
C SER A 94 3.03 -1.80 -9.42
N ALA A 95 4.04 -2.43 -8.80
CA ALA A 95 3.88 -3.28 -7.63
C ALA A 95 3.23 -2.55 -6.44
N ALA A 96 3.38 -1.21 -6.35
CA ALA A 96 2.72 -0.40 -5.33
C ALA A 96 1.19 -0.45 -5.42
N ASN A 97 0.64 -0.64 -6.62
CA ASN A 97 -0.79 -0.68 -6.87
C ASN A 97 -1.36 -2.11 -6.93
N GLN A 98 -0.50 -3.12 -6.80
CA GLN A 98 -0.93 -4.51 -6.84
C GLN A 98 -1.30 -5.00 -5.43
N SER A 99 -2.59 -5.24 -5.21
CA SER A 99 -3.08 -5.84 -3.97
C SER A 99 -2.63 -7.31 -3.82
N PHE A 100 -2.65 -7.80 -2.60
CA PHE A 100 -2.35 -9.19 -2.25
C PHE A 100 -3.37 -9.74 -1.26
N ASP A 101 -3.49 -11.06 -1.20
CA ASP A 101 -4.34 -11.77 -0.24
C ASP A 101 -3.47 -12.75 0.55
N ILE A 102 -3.31 -12.50 1.85
CA ILE A 102 -2.49 -13.32 2.74
C ILE A 102 -3.05 -14.74 2.97
N THR A 103 -4.30 -14.98 2.60
CA THR A 103 -4.99 -16.26 2.80
C THR A 103 -4.88 -17.18 1.59
N LYS A 104 -4.29 -16.73 0.49
CA LYS A 104 -4.19 -17.45 -0.77
C LYS A 104 -2.76 -17.50 -1.28
N LEU A 105 -2.46 -18.53 -2.05
CA LEU A 105 -1.23 -18.60 -2.82
C LEU A 105 -1.17 -17.41 -3.80
N GLN A 106 -0.01 -16.77 -3.88
CA GLN A 106 0.14 -15.62 -4.77
C GLN A 106 0.19 -16.07 -6.23
N PRO A 107 -0.70 -15.56 -7.11
CA PRO A 107 -0.74 -15.96 -8.52
C PRO A 107 0.43 -15.38 -9.33
N GLN A 108 1.09 -14.39 -8.79
CA GLN A 108 2.21 -13.69 -9.40
C GLN A 108 3.23 -13.25 -8.36
N LEU A 109 4.49 -13.12 -8.78
CA LEU A 109 5.60 -12.62 -7.98
C LEU A 109 6.45 -11.66 -8.80
N TYR A 110 7.10 -10.72 -8.12
CA TYR A 110 7.97 -9.73 -8.75
C TYR A 110 9.42 -10.13 -8.65
N VAL A 111 10.16 -9.94 -9.74
CA VAL A 111 11.59 -10.27 -9.86
C VAL A 111 12.38 -8.98 -10.01
N THR A 112 13.22 -8.66 -9.03
CA THR A 112 14.19 -7.56 -9.13
C THR A 112 15.51 -8.06 -9.70
N PRO A 113 16.20 -7.30 -10.55
CA PRO A 113 17.52 -7.70 -11.04
C PRO A 113 18.56 -7.82 -9.93
N ASP A 114 18.54 -6.89 -8.97
CA ASP A 114 19.44 -6.83 -7.82
C ASP A 114 18.81 -6.01 -6.67
N PHE A 115 19.49 -5.93 -5.53
CA PHE A 115 19.02 -5.14 -4.38
C PHE A 115 19.17 -3.63 -4.56
N ALA A 116 20.09 -3.17 -5.40
CA ALA A 116 20.22 -1.75 -5.69
C ALA A 116 19.01 -1.23 -6.45
N TYR A 117 18.45 -2.04 -7.33
CA TYR A 117 17.23 -1.70 -8.07
C TYR A 117 16.00 -1.53 -7.17
N LEU A 118 15.91 -2.31 -6.06
CA LEU A 118 14.85 -2.09 -5.07
C LEU A 118 14.90 -0.67 -4.50
N SER A 119 16.11 -0.18 -4.20
CA SER A 119 16.29 1.18 -3.69
C SER A 119 15.91 2.24 -4.73
N LEU A 120 16.19 2.01 -6.01
CA LEU A 120 15.81 2.93 -7.08
C LEU A 120 14.29 3.05 -7.21
N VAL A 121 13.56 1.93 -7.22
CA VAL A 121 12.09 1.93 -7.30
C VAL A 121 11.48 2.56 -6.05
N LEU A 122 12.03 2.28 -4.87
CA LEU A 122 11.58 2.88 -3.62
C LEU A 122 11.81 4.40 -3.61
N GLU A 123 12.95 4.87 -4.11
CA GLU A 123 13.24 6.31 -4.24
C GLU A 123 12.30 6.98 -5.25
N GLU A 124 12.01 6.33 -6.38
CA GLU A 124 11.02 6.81 -7.34
C GLU A 124 9.62 6.93 -6.71
N PHE A 125 9.22 5.95 -5.90
CA PHE A 125 7.98 6.00 -5.14
C PHE A 125 7.99 7.16 -4.14
N ALA A 126 9.05 7.27 -3.34
CA ALA A 126 9.18 8.30 -2.31
C ALA A 126 9.12 9.72 -2.89
N ASN A 127 9.66 9.93 -4.10
CA ASN A 127 9.61 11.22 -4.79
C ASN A 127 8.18 11.65 -5.19
N LYS A 128 7.24 10.70 -5.24
CA LYS A 128 5.81 10.95 -5.53
C LYS A 128 4.97 11.13 -4.26
N MET A 129 5.52 10.83 -3.09
CA MET A 129 4.80 10.97 -1.81
C MET A 129 4.56 12.43 -1.44
N ALA A 130 3.46 12.67 -0.72
CA ALA A 130 3.09 14.00 -0.23
C ALA A 130 4.23 14.68 0.55
N LEU A 131 4.93 13.90 1.39
CA LEU A 131 6.06 14.38 2.17
C LEU A 131 7.20 15.00 1.33
N ARG A 132 7.46 14.45 0.14
CA ARG A 132 8.51 14.96 -0.76
C ARG A 132 8.01 15.96 -1.80
N THR A 133 6.79 15.82 -2.27
CA THR A 133 6.22 16.74 -3.25
C THR A 133 5.93 18.11 -2.65
N GLY A 134 5.49 18.17 -1.40
CA GLY A 134 5.17 19.43 -0.72
C GLY A 134 4.15 20.29 -1.46
N GLY A 135 4.06 21.56 -1.07
CA GLY A 135 3.21 22.57 -1.70
C GLY A 135 1.74 22.13 -1.83
N LEU A 136 1.04 22.66 -2.82
CA LEU A 136 -0.37 22.40 -3.06
C LEU A 136 -0.66 20.91 -3.33
N SER A 137 0.20 20.22 -4.09
CA SER A 137 0.02 18.79 -4.39
C SER A 137 0.12 17.94 -3.14
N GLY A 138 1.10 18.20 -2.26
CA GLY A 138 1.26 17.47 -1.00
C GLY A 138 0.08 17.71 -0.05
N ILE A 139 -0.39 18.95 0.05
CA ILE A 139 -1.54 19.32 0.90
C ILE A 139 -2.83 18.65 0.40
N ASN A 140 -3.09 18.66 -0.90
CA ASN A 140 -4.27 18.01 -1.47
C ASN A 140 -4.27 16.49 -1.21
N LYS A 141 -3.12 15.82 -1.31
CA LYS A 141 -3.01 14.41 -0.92
C LYS A 141 -3.32 14.18 0.55
N LEU A 142 -2.84 15.06 1.43
CA LEU A 142 -3.12 14.99 2.87
C LEU A 142 -4.61 15.17 3.16
N ILE A 143 -5.28 16.14 2.52
CA ILE A 143 -6.72 16.37 2.61
C ILE A 143 -7.50 15.12 2.14
N HIS A 144 -7.17 14.58 0.98
CA HIS A 144 -7.83 13.38 0.44
C HIS A 144 -7.65 12.15 1.33
N SER A 145 -6.52 12.04 2.03
CA SER A 145 -6.28 10.92 2.95
C SER A 145 -7.18 10.96 4.19
N ASN A 146 -7.75 12.14 4.52
CA ASN A 146 -8.52 12.40 5.75
C ASN A 146 -7.82 11.88 7.02
N ALA A 147 -6.48 11.92 7.03
CA ALA A 147 -5.63 11.44 8.10
C ALA A 147 -5.03 12.63 8.88
N LEU A 148 -4.60 12.32 10.11
CA LEU A 148 -3.79 13.27 10.88
C LEU A 148 -2.44 13.48 10.16
N GLY A 149 -2.09 14.72 9.89
CA GLY A 149 -0.83 15.08 9.29
C GLY A 149 -0.24 16.34 9.87
N THR A 150 1.02 16.59 9.55
CA THR A 150 1.74 17.81 9.94
C THR A 150 2.20 18.53 8.69
N ILE A 151 1.95 19.81 8.60
CA ILE A 151 2.48 20.71 7.57
C ILE A 151 3.43 21.73 8.20
N GLU A 152 4.50 22.01 7.49
CA GLU A 152 5.42 23.07 7.82
C GLU A 152 5.21 24.26 6.86
N LEU A 153 5.01 25.43 7.43
CA LEU A 153 4.86 26.68 6.68
C LEU A 153 6.22 27.24 6.31
N SER A 154 6.24 28.19 5.36
CA SER A 154 7.46 28.92 4.99
C SER A 154 8.08 29.74 6.14
N THR A 155 7.34 29.90 7.23
CA THR A 155 7.77 30.54 8.48
C THR A 155 8.36 29.56 9.49
N GLU A 156 8.57 28.30 9.11
CA GLU A 156 9.03 27.18 9.97
C GLU A 156 8.02 26.80 11.08
N ILE A 157 6.81 27.33 11.04
CA ILE A 157 5.73 26.94 11.95
C ILE A 157 5.15 25.61 11.47
N GLN A 158 5.06 24.65 12.38
CA GLN A 158 4.43 23.35 12.12
C GLN A 158 3.01 23.33 12.67
N ILE A 159 2.08 22.82 11.87
CA ILE A 159 0.67 22.69 12.20
C ILE A 159 0.28 21.22 12.00
N SER A 160 -0.24 20.58 13.06
CA SER A 160 -0.72 19.20 13.01
C SER A 160 -2.23 19.14 13.15
N GLY A 161 -2.90 18.35 12.32
CA GLY A 161 -4.35 18.21 12.34
C GLY A 161 -4.88 17.39 11.19
N VAL A 162 -6.21 17.27 11.11
CA VAL A 162 -6.91 16.68 9.96
C VAL A 162 -7.34 17.85 9.05
N PHE A 163 -6.64 18.00 7.95
CA PHE A 163 -6.87 19.08 6.99
C PHE A 163 -8.08 18.75 6.10
N THR A 164 -8.95 19.73 5.87
CA THR A 164 -10.20 19.53 5.13
C THR A 164 -10.27 20.35 3.85
N ASN A 165 -9.58 21.50 3.80
CA ASN A 165 -9.58 22.37 2.66
C ASN A 165 -8.31 23.21 2.59
N VAL A 166 -8.01 23.74 1.42
CA VAL A 166 -6.91 24.68 1.18
C VAL A 166 -7.44 25.86 0.36
N ILE A 167 -7.10 27.06 0.77
CA ILE A 167 -7.39 28.29 0.00
C ILE A 167 -6.14 28.63 -0.81
N GLU A 168 -6.35 28.86 -2.10
CA GLU A 168 -5.27 29.09 -3.06
C GLU A 168 -5.27 30.53 -3.56
N GLU A 169 -4.09 31.11 -3.67
CA GLU A 169 -3.84 32.34 -4.44
C GLU A 169 -2.69 32.09 -5.42
N GLU A 170 -2.93 32.36 -6.70
CA GLU A 170 -1.94 32.18 -7.78
C GLU A 170 -1.30 30.76 -7.80
N GLY A 171 -2.09 29.72 -7.49
CA GLY A 171 -1.61 28.34 -7.45
C GLY A 171 -0.73 27.98 -6.24
N LYS A 172 -0.73 28.83 -5.21
CA LYS A 172 -0.05 28.59 -3.94
C LYS A 172 -1.06 28.48 -2.80
N PRO A 173 -0.84 27.58 -1.85
CA PRO A 173 -1.69 27.48 -0.66
C PRO A 173 -1.44 28.71 0.25
N VAL A 174 -2.52 29.39 0.63
CA VAL A 174 -2.46 30.60 1.45
C VAL A 174 -3.07 30.36 2.82
N VAL A 175 -4.22 29.69 2.88
CA VAL A 175 -4.94 29.38 4.12
C VAL A 175 -5.44 27.93 4.06
N GLN A 176 -5.55 27.30 5.22
CA GLN A 176 -6.01 25.91 5.34
C GLN A 176 -7.07 25.79 6.43
N ASP A 177 -8.11 25.04 6.13
CA ASP A 177 -9.11 24.66 7.11
C ASP A 177 -8.73 23.34 7.79
N ILE A 178 -8.80 23.33 9.11
CA ILE A 178 -8.41 22.19 9.96
C ILE A 178 -9.63 21.77 10.77
N LYS A 179 -10.03 20.51 10.63
CA LYS A 179 -11.14 19.93 11.36
C LYS A 179 -10.80 19.64 12.83
N GLU A 180 -9.56 19.22 13.07
CA GLU A 180 -9.07 18.85 14.39
C GLU A 180 -7.61 19.27 14.53
N LEU A 181 -7.32 20.09 15.54
CA LEU A 181 -5.96 20.52 15.89
C LEU A 181 -5.44 19.59 17.00
N VAL A 182 -4.30 18.97 16.76
CA VAL A 182 -3.57 18.20 17.76
C VAL A 182 -2.35 19.02 18.18
N PHE A 183 -2.35 19.45 19.43
CA PHE A 183 -1.20 20.12 20.02
C PHE A 183 -0.24 19.05 20.54
N ALA A 184 1.00 19.04 20.04
CA ALA A 184 2.06 18.29 20.68
C ALA A 184 2.39 18.95 22.03
N SER A 185 2.24 18.21 23.11
CA SER A 185 2.65 18.60 24.47
C SER A 185 4.10 18.28 24.70
#